data_6856b07f3c70b51b8fa5e4b67b97463b
#
_entry.id   6856b07f3c70b51b8fa5e4b67b97463b
#
_cell.length_a   1.000
_cell.length_b   1.000
_cell.length_c   1.000
_cell.angle_alpha   90.00
_cell.angle_beta   90.00
_cell.angle_gamma   90.00
#
_symmetry.space_group_name_H-M   'P 1'
#
loop_
_entity.id
_entity.type
_entity.pdbx_description
1 polymer ?
#
loop_
_entity_poly.entity_id
_entity_poly.type
_entity_poly.pdbx_seq_one_letter_code
_entity_poly.pdbx_strand_id
1 'polypeptide(L)'
;YKNPLIRTRRKEFKLSNGDLTSIYNSRTFCLYEDIDRIIGQGLAKGGSLKNAIVVNKSKILNDNGLRNKDEFVSHKILDCLGDLMLSGHRIFGHIKTSQGGHQLTNTLLREFLLDRSNWEFESLEGKEKNNKDDNYPSPIAVNA
;
A
#
# COMPACT_ATOMS: atom_id res chain seq x y z
N TYR A 1 -7.24 -0.53 12.60
CA TYR A 1 -6.56 0.08 13.74
C TYR A 1 -7.58 0.55 14.78
N LYS A 2 -7.31 0.26 16.07
CA LYS A 2 -8.16 0.74 17.17
C LYS A 2 -7.94 2.24 17.49
N ASN A 3 -6.87 2.85 16.96
CA ASN A 3 -6.56 4.25 17.19
C ASN A 3 -7.56 5.18 16.47
N PRO A 4 -8.14 6.20 17.16
CA PRO A 4 -9.18 7.06 16.59
C PRO A 4 -8.73 7.95 15.45
N LEU A 5 -7.42 8.26 15.32
CA LEU A 5 -6.88 9.03 14.19
C LEU A 5 -6.65 8.18 12.96
N ILE A 6 -6.12 6.98 13.14
CA ILE A 6 -5.84 6.07 12.03
C ILE A 6 -7.15 5.51 11.50
N ARG A 7 -8.03 5.00 12.39
CA ARG A 7 -9.34 4.41 12.07
C ARG A 7 -9.27 3.35 10.96
N THR A 8 -10.40 2.76 10.65
CA THR A 8 -10.58 1.98 9.43
C THR A 8 -10.80 2.95 8.28
N ARG A 9 -9.94 2.88 7.28
CA ARG A 9 -10.02 3.67 6.06
C ARG A 9 -10.19 2.75 4.86
N ARG A 10 -10.95 3.18 3.88
CA ARG A 10 -11.05 2.52 2.58
C ARG A 10 -10.63 3.50 1.50
N LYS A 11 -9.79 3.04 0.58
CA LYS A 11 -9.40 3.79 -0.60
C LYS A 11 -9.31 2.84 -1.78
N GLU A 12 -9.90 3.25 -2.89
CA GLU A 12 -9.79 2.59 -4.17
C GLU A 12 -8.83 3.40 -5.05
N PHE A 13 -7.98 2.69 -5.77
CA PHE A 13 -6.99 3.31 -6.61
C PHE A 13 -6.79 2.54 -7.91
N LYS A 14 -6.85 3.26 -9.05
CA LYS A 14 -6.64 2.69 -10.38
C LYS A 14 -5.29 3.17 -10.93
N LEU A 15 -4.36 2.24 -11.15
CA LEU A 15 -2.99 2.56 -11.58
C LEU A 15 -2.92 3.22 -12.96
N SER A 16 -3.81 2.84 -13.88
CA SER A 16 -3.79 3.31 -15.27
C SER A 16 -4.05 4.81 -15.44
N ASN A 17 -4.86 5.41 -14.55
CA ASN A 17 -5.35 6.81 -14.69
C ASN A 17 -5.17 7.61 -13.40
N GLY A 18 -4.53 7.04 -12.37
CA GLY A 18 -4.43 7.66 -11.05
C GLY A 18 -3.22 8.57 -10.93
N ASP A 19 -3.41 9.73 -10.30
CA ASP A 19 -2.29 10.51 -9.79
C ASP A 19 -1.62 9.78 -8.64
N LEU A 20 -0.46 9.21 -8.92
CA LEU A 20 0.35 8.47 -7.95
C LEU A 20 0.99 9.37 -6.89
N THR A 21 0.98 10.70 -7.07
CA THR A 21 1.66 11.65 -6.19
C THR A 21 1.22 11.49 -4.74
N SER A 22 -0.07 11.30 -4.50
CA SER A 22 -0.61 11.08 -3.15
C SER A 22 -0.21 9.73 -2.55
N ILE A 23 0.14 8.75 -3.37
CA ILE A 23 0.53 7.40 -2.94
C ILE A 23 2.01 7.41 -2.56
N TYR A 24 2.92 7.75 -3.49
CA TYR A 24 4.36 7.68 -3.21
C TYR A 24 4.87 8.76 -2.25
N ASN A 25 4.12 9.84 -2.04
CA ASN A 25 4.42 10.83 -1.01
C ASN A 25 3.90 10.47 0.38
N SER A 26 3.22 9.33 0.54
CA SER A 26 2.67 8.92 1.84
C SER A 26 3.74 8.28 2.70
N ARG A 27 3.90 8.81 3.92
CA ARG A 27 4.87 8.30 4.91
C ARG A 27 4.33 7.07 5.61
N THR A 28 5.26 6.19 6.02
CA THR A 28 4.95 5.14 6.99
C THR A 28 4.49 5.74 8.32
N PHE A 29 3.88 4.92 9.16
CA PHE A 29 3.36 5.39 10.45
C PHE A 29 3.49 4.31 11.53
N CYS A 30 3.59 4.78 12.77
CA CYS A 30 3.57 3.92 13.94
C CYS A 30 2.83 4.61 15.10
N LEU A 31 2.45 3.80 16.09
CA LEU A 31 2.02 4.33 17.37
C LEU A 31 3.25 4.64 18.22
N TYR A 32 3.19 5.73 18.98
CA TYR A 32 4.27 6.14 19.88
C TYR A 32 4.64 5.03 20.87
N GLU A 33 3.65 4.32 21.38
CA GLU A 33 3.78 3.21 22.32
C GLU A 33 4.50 1.99 21.74
N ASP A 34 4.58 1.87 20.40
CA ASP A 34 5.25 0.76 19.73
C ASP A 34 6.73 1.04 19.43
N ILE A 35 7.20 2.28 19.57
CA ILE A 35 8.52 2.71 19.11
C ILE A 35 9.63 1.89 19.78
N ASP A 36 9.61 1.77 21.11
CA ASP A 36 10.66 1.05 21.85
C ASP A 36 10.71 -0.43 21.45
N ARG A 37 9.54 -1.04 21.23
CA ARG A 37 9.44 -2.42 20.76
C ARG A 37 10.02 -2.57 19.35
N ILE A 38 9.70 -1.65 18.44
CA ILE A 38 10.16 -1.65 17.05
C ILE A 38 11.70 -1.50 17.00
N ILE A 39 12.24 -0.55 17.77
CA ILE A 39 13.69 -0.32 17.88
C ILE A 39 14.37 -1.54 18.51
N GLY A 40 13.81 -2.10 19.58
CA GLY A 40 14.34 -3.29 20.24
C GLY A 40 14.42 -4.53 19.33
N GLN A 41 13.57 -4.60 18.31
CA GLN A 41 13.61 -5.61 17.25
C GLN A 41 14.64 -5.28 16.13
N GLY A 42 15.39 -4.20 16.25
CA GLY A 42 16.37 -3.78 15.24
C GLY A 42 15.75 -3.15 14.00
N LEU A 43 14.46 -2.82 14.05
CA LEU A 43 13.71 -2.17 12.97
C LEU A 43 13.74 -0.66 13.07
N ALA A 44 13.28 0.04 12.03
CA ALA A 44 13.16 1.50 11.96
C ALA A 44 14.42 2.29 12.32
N LYS A 45 15.62 1.76 12.07
CA LYS A 45 16.92 2.40 12.41
C LYS A 45 17.10 3.79 11.79
N GLY A 46 16.45 4.07 10.66
CA GLY A 46 16.44 5.38 10.00
C GLY A 46 15.16 6.19 10.25
N GLY A 47 14.29 5.74 11.16
CA GLY A 47 13.01 6.39 11.45
C GLY A 47 13.18 7.75 12.11
N SER A 48 12.39 8.72 11.66
CA SER A 48 12.34 10.07 12.22
C SER A 48 10.99 10.71 11.93
N LEU A 49 10.66 11.81 12.61
CA LEU A 49 9.45 12.60 12.32
C LEU A 49 9.44 13.21 10.89
N LYS A 50 10.58 13.20 10.18
CA LYS A 50 10.65 13.65 8.78
C LYS A 50 10.11 12.62 7.79
N ASN A 51 10.30 11.32 8.08
CA ASN A 51 9.98 10.22 7.16
C ASN A 51 8.92 9.24 7.69
N ALA A 52 8.48 9.38 8.93
CA ALA A 52 7.42 8.57 9.53
C ALA A 52 6.40 9.44 10.26
N ILE A 53 5.15 9.03 10.28
CA ILE A 53 4.09 9.64 11.07
C ILE A 53 4.06 8.91 12.41
N VAL A 54 4.18 9.66 13.50
CA VAL A 54 4.07 9.13 14.86
C VAL A 54 2.76 9.59 15.47
N VAL A 55 1.92 8.63 15.87
CA VAL A 55 0.62 8.89 16.48
C VAL A 55 0.70 8.56 17.95
N ASN A 56 0.47 9.55 18.81
CA ASN A 56 0.38 9.38 20.25
C ASN A 56 -1.06 9.64 20.71
N LYS A 57 -1.78 8.59 21.07
CA LYS A 57 -3.20 8.64 21.44
C LYS A 57 -4.04 9.31 20.33
N SER A 58 -4.49 10.54 20.55
CA SER A 58 -5.29 11.35 19.62
C SER A 58 -4.51 12.48 18.96
N LYS A 59 -3.16 12.43 18.97
CA LYS A 59 -2.30 13.47 18.40
C LYS A 59 -1.30 12.88 17.43
N ILE A 60 -1.04 13.60 16.35
CA ILE A 60 0.09 13.38 15.46
C ILE A 60 1.24 14.22 15.99
N LEU A 61 2.41 13.60 16.20
CA LEU A 61 3.58 14.28 16.78
C LEU A 61 4.39 15.06 15.74
N ASN A 62 4.12 14.83 14.45
CA ASN A 62 4.77 15.57 13.37
C ASN A 62 4.25 17.00 13.29
N ASP A 63 5.12 18.01 13.31
CA ASP A 63 4.76 19.44 13.35
C ASP A 63 3.80 19.85 12.23
N ASN A 64 4.01 19.32 11.01
CA ASN A 64 3.18 19.62 9.85
C ASN A 64 1.98 18.65 9.69
N GLY A 65 1.68 17.81 10.68
CA GLY A 65 0.60 16.84 10.62
C GLY A 65 0.70 15.87 9.46
N LEU A 66 -0.43 15.56 8.84
CA LEU A 66 -0.53 14.71 7.65
C LEU A 66 -0.29 15.53 6.37
N ARG A 67 0.36 14.94 5.39
CA ARG A 67 0.52 15.51 4.03
C ARG A 67 -0.80 15.55 3.25
N ASN A 68 -1.67 14.57 3.51
CA ASN A 68 -3.04 14.55 3.02
C ASN A 68 -3.94 13.74 3.97
N LYS A 69 -5.25 13.91 3.85
CA LYS A 69 -6.24 13.28 4.75
C LYS A 69 -6.23 11.74 4.73
N ASP A 70 -5.74 11.16 3.64
CA ASP A 70 -5.74 9.72 3.40
C ASP A 70 -4.33 9.10 3.50
N GLU A 71 -3.36 9.83 4.07
CA GLU A 71 -1.95 9.44 4.07
C GLU A 71 -1.74 8.03 4.64
N PHE A 72 -2.44 7.65 5.70
CA PHE A 72 -2.34 6.31 6.29
C PHE A 72 -2.71 5.19 5.33
N VAL A 73 -3.88 5.29 4.66
CA VAL A 73 -4.33 4.27 3.72
C VAL A 73 -3.57 4.35 2.40
N SER A 74 -3.15 5.52 1.99
CA SER A 74 -2.30 5.71 0.80
C SER A 74 -0.94 5.03 0.98
N HIS A 75 -0.34 5.11 2.18
CA HIS A 75 0.88 4.36 2.48
C HIS A 75 0.66 2.84 2.41
N LYS A 76 -0.50 2.33 2.85
CA LYS A 76 -0.82 0.91 2.71
C LYS A 76 -0.99 0.46 1.25
N ILE A 77 -1.45 1.36 0.38
CA ILE A 77 -1.45 1.11 -1.07
C ILE A 77 -0.01 1.06 -1.58
N LEU A 78 0.85 1.99 -1.16
CA LEU A 78 2.27 2.01 -1.53
C LEU A 78 2.99 0.72 -1.13
N ASP A 79 2.81 0.28 0.13
CA ASP A 79 3.33 -0.99 0.63
C ASP A 79 2.89 -2.16 -0.26
N CYS A 80 1.59 -2.25 -0.53
CA CYS A 80 1.02 -3.32 -1.34
C CYS A 80 1.59 -3.32 -2.77
N LEU A 81 1.70 -2.16 -3.40
CA LEU A 81 2.28 -2.02 -4.75
C LEU A 81 3.75 -2.45 -4.77
N GLY A 82 4.53 -2.04 -3.77
CA GLY A 82 5.93 -2.44 -3.63
C GLY A 82 6.08 -3.94 -3.44
N ASP A 83 5.29 -4.54 -2.56
CA ASP A 83 5.33 -5.97 -2.28
C ASP A 83 4.95 -6.80 -3.52
N LEU A 84 3.97 -6.37 -4.31
CA LEU A 84 3.55 -7.06 -5.52
C LEU A 84 4.65 -7.09 -6.60
N MET A 85 5.58 -6.14 -6.61
CA MET A 85 6.72 -6.15 -7.51
C MET A 85 7.69 -7.31 -7.24
N LEU A 86 7.61 -7.94 -6.06
CA LEU A 86 8.40 -9.14 -5.73
C LEU A 86 8.03 -10.36 -6.59
N SER A 87 6.90 -10.32 -7.30
CA SER A 87 6.55 -11.31 -8.32
C SER A 87 7.55 -11.34 -9.49
N GLY A 88 8.34 -10.28 -9.68
CA GLY A 88 9.22 -10.10 -10.84
C GLY A 88 8.51 -9.72 -12.13
N HIS A 89 7.19 -9.59 -12.10
CA HIS A 89 6.35 -9.29 -13.26
C HIS A 89 5.38 -8.17 -12.99
N ARG A 90 4.92 -7.50 -14.05
CA ARG A 90 3.76 -6.61 -13.96
C ARG A 90 2.50 -7.44 -13.78
N ILE A 91 1.69 -7.08 -12.81
CA ILE A 91 0.44 -7.78 -12.52
C ILE A 91 -0.73 -6.97 -13.11
N PHE A 92 -1.52 -7.63 -13.96
CA PHE A 92 -2.80 -7.13 -14.42
C PHE A 92 -3.89 -7.83 -13.62
N GLY A 93 -4.63 -7.08 -12.83
CA GLY A 93 -5.67 -7.66 -12.00
C GLY A 93 -6.29 -6.67 -11.04
N HIS A 94 -7.27 -7.15 -10.31
CA HIS A 94 -7.94 -6.44 -9.23
C HIS A 94 -7.48 -7.02 -7.89
N ILE A 95 -6.90 -6.16 -7.05
CA ILE A 95 -6.44 -6.56 -5.72
C ILE A 95 -7.31 -5.89 -4.67
N LYS A 96 -7.90 -6.73 -3.80
CA LYS A 96 -8.66 -6.28 -2.64
C LYS A 96 -7.96 -6.79 -1.38
N THR A 97 -7.57 -5.88 -0.51
CA THR A 97 -6.95 -6.24 0.77
C THR A 97 -7.67 -5.58 1.93
N SER A 98 -7.74 -6.28 3.05
CA SER A 98 -8.26 -5.78 4.32
C SER A 98 -7.19 -5.97 5.38
N GLN A 99 -6.89 -4.92 6.14
CA GLN A 99 -5.84 -4.92 7.16
C GLN A 99 -4.47 -5.38 6.61
N GLY A 100 -4.16 -4.97 5.37
CA GLY A 100 -2.99 -5.39 4.63
C GLY A 100 -1.66 -5.02 5.34
N GLY A 101 -0.61 -5.74 4.94
CA GLY A 101 0.76 -5.52 5.39
C GLY A 101 1.70 -6.48 4.68
N HIS A 102 3.00 -6.24 4.77
CA HIS A 102 4.04 -6.98 4.04
C HIS A 102 3.92 -8.49 4.21
N GLN A 103 3.71 -8.98 5.42
CA GLN A 103 3.57 -10.43 5.67
C GLN A 103 2.40 -11.03 4.89
N LEU A 104 1.22 -10.36 4.93
CA LEU A 104 0.03 -10.85 4.26
C LEU A 104 0.20 -10.85 2.74
N THR A 105 0.76 -9.78 2.17
CA THR A 105 1.01 -9.67 0.74
C THR A 105 2.05 -10.70 0.27
N ASN A 106 3.11 -10.92 1.05
CA ASN A 106 4.11 -11.96 0.75
C ASN A 106 3.51 -13.37 0.78
N THR A 107 2.68 -13.66 1.78
CA THR A 107 1.98 -14.96 1.85
C THR A 107 1.08 -15.15 0.64
N LEU A 108 0.27 -14.14 0.30
CA LEU A 108 -0.57 -14.17 -0.88
C LEU A 108 0.25 -14.45 -2.15
N LEU A 109 1.35 -13.71 -2.37
CA LEU A 109 2.18 -13.89 -3.57
C LEU A 109 2.76 -15.30 -3.66
N ARG A 110 3.23 -15.87 -2.54
CA ARG A 110 3.76 -17.24 -2.51
C ARG A 110 2.70 -18.25 -2.94
N GLU A 111 1.53 -18.22 -2.30
CA GLU A 111 0.43 -19.13 -2.60
C GLU A 111 -0.09 -18.93 -4.03
N PHE A 112 -0.23 -17.68 -4.46
CA PHE A 112 -0.70 -17.32 -5.79
C PHE A 112 0.23 -17.84 -6.90
N LEU A 113 1.55 -17.67 -6.73
CA LEU A 113 2.54 -18.05 -7.74
C LEU A 113 2.81 -19.56 -7.78
N LEU A 114 2.61 -20.26 -6.65
CA LEU A 114 2.78 -21.72 -6.60
C LEU A 114 1.77 -22.45 -7.47
N ASP A 115 0.55 -21.98 -7.55
CA ASP A 115 -0.49 -22.60 -8.38
C ASP A 115 -0.61 -21.88 -9.73
N ARG A 116 -0.17 -22.57 -10.77
CA ARG A 116 -0.15 -22.07 -12.14
C ARG A 116 -1.54 -21.77 -12.70
N SER A 117 -2.59 -22.33 -12.13
CA SER A 117 -3.97 -22.07 -12.52
C SER A 117 -4.49 -20.69 -12.12
N ASN A 118 -3.80 -20.03 -11.18
CA ASN A 118 -4.17 -18.69 -10.68
C ASN A 118 -3.78 -17.55 -11.62
N TRP A 119 -2.91 -17.78 -12.60
CA TRP A 119 -2.35 -16.73 -13.43
C TRP A 119 -1.86 -17.22 -14.78
N GLU A 120 -1.78 -16.31 -15.73
CA GLU A 120 -1.26 -16.53 -17.07
C GLU A 120 -0.38 -15.37 -17.50
N PHE A 121 0.48 -15.59 -18.49
CA PHE A 121 1.20 -14.50 -19.13
C PHE A 121 0.38 -13.89 -20.25
N GLU A 122 0.28 -12.58 -20.26
CA GLU A 122 -0.29 -11.83 -21.37
C GLU A 122 0.78 -11.03 -22.08
N SER A 123 0.90 -11.18 -23.41
CA SER A 123 1.78 -10.35 -24.22
C SER A 123 1.16 -8.99 -24.45
N LEU A 124 1.94 -7.94 -24.24
CA LEU A 124 1.54 -6.56 -24.53
C LEU A 124 1.81 -6.16 -25.98
N GLU A 125 2.37 -7.05 -26.79
CA GLU A 125 2.65 -6.79 -28.20
C GLU A 125 1.34 -6.55 -28.97
N GLY A 126 1.17 -5.37 -29.52
CA GLY A 126 0.04 -5.00 -30.38
C GLY A 126 -1.10 -4.19 -29.75
N LYS A 127 -1.08 -3.90 -28.47
CA LYS A 127 -2.15 -3.10 -27.81
C LYS A 127 -1.96 -1.57 -27.86
N GLU A 128 -0.93 -1.05 -28.50
CA GLU A 128 -0.67 0.40 -28.56
C GLU A 128 -1.65 1.21 -29.44
N LYS A 129 -2.59 0.58 -30.16
CA LYS A 129 -3.41 1.28 -31.16
C LYS A 129 -4.90 1.47 -30.84
N ASN A 130 -5.43 0.97 -29.73
CA ASN A 130 -6.85 1.18 -29.40
C ASN A 130 -7.06 1.71 -27.97
N ASN A 131 -6.70 2.97 -27.76
CA ASN A 131 -6.96 3.71 -26.52
C ASN A 131 -8.42 4.21 -26.44
N LYS A 132 -9.40 3.37 -26.73
CA LYS A 132 -10.83 3.77 -26.60
C LYS A 132 -11.72 2.79 -25.85
N ASP A 133 -11.23 1.65 -25.41
CA ASP A 133 -12.05 0.75 -24.62
C ASP A 133 -11.50 0.64 -23.18
N ASP A 134 -12.21 1.30 -22.27
CA ASP A 134 -12.00 1.32 -20.80
C ASP A 134 -12.30 -0.04 -20.13
N ASN A 135 -11.83 -1.13 -20.67
CA ASN A 135 -11.97 -2.47 -20.09
C ASN A 135 -10.78 -2.83 -19.19
N TYR A 136 -10.34 -1.90 -18.35
CA TYR A 136 -9.42 -2.22 -17.27
C TYR A 136 -10.19 -2.83 -16.09
N PRO A 137 -9.60 -3.82 -15.40
CA PRO A 137 -10.20 -4.38 -14.20
C PRO A 137 -10.45 -3.30 -13.14
N SER A 138 -11.46 -3.51 -12.34
CA SER A 138 -11.92 -2.61 -11.27
C SER A 138 -10.79 -2.21 -10.30
N PRO A 139 -10.90 -1.06 -9.64
CA PRO A 139 -9.81 -0.50 -8.83
C PRO A 139 -9.41 -1.36 -7.63
N ILE A 140 -8.16 -1.20 -7.19
CA ILE A 140 -7.63 -1.82 -5.96
C ILE A 140 -8.30 -1.19 -4.74
N ALA A 141 -8.94 -1.99 -3.90
CA ALA A 141 -9.48 -1.55 -2.63
C ALA A 141 -8.56 -1.99 -1.48
N VAL A 142 -8.04 -1.04 -0.72
CA VAL A 142 -7.23 -1.29 0.47
C VAL A 142 -7.95 -0.77 1.69
N ASN A 143 -8.23 -1.66 2.65
CA ASN A 143 -8.73 -1.29 3.97
C ASN A 143 -7.54 -1.29 4.95
N ALA A 144 -7.26 -0.18 5.55
CA ALA A 144 -6.23 -0.02 6.60
C ALA A 144 -6.85 -0.14 7.99
#